data_2ff8ed4621856d224e7c81622e3a58b0
#
_entry.id   2ff8ed4621856d224e7c81622e3a58b0
#
_cell.length_a   1.000
_cell.length_b   1.000
_cell.length_c   1.000
_cell.angle_alpha   90.00
_cell.angle_beta   90.00
_cell.angle_gamma   90.00
#
_symmetry.space_group_name_H-M   'P 1'
#
loop_
_entity.id
_entity.type
_entity.pdbx_description
1 polymer ?
#
loop_
_entity_poly.entity_id
_entity_poly.type
_entity_poly.pdbx_seq_one_letter_code
_entity_poly.pdbx_strand_id
1 'polypeptide(L)'
;MDQVDMIEIYTQIVKENIDYEILKADMKYQYELLDELVEIIVDVVAVQRKRIRIGGAEYPYGLVKGKFLKLDSGHIRYVLDSMEKTTTHIVNI
;
A
#
# COMPACT_ATOMS: atom_id res chain seq x y z
N MET A 1 -11.24 -20.83 2.82
CA MET A 1 -10.41 -20.10 1.87
C MET A 1 -9.02 -19.98 2.47
N ASP A 2 -7.98 -20.38 1.74
CA ASP A 2 -6.65 -20.30 2.31
C ASP A 2 -6.02 -18.91 2.12
N GLN A 3 -4.84 -18.70 2.69
CA GLN A 3 -4.19 -17.40 2.70
C GLN A 3 -3.77 -16.93 1.30
N VAL A 4 -3.41 -17.85 0.42
CA VAL A 4 -3.02 -17.51 -0.96
C VAL A 4 -4.20 -16.91 -1.70
N ASP A 5 -5.39 -17.52 -1.57
CA ASP A 5 -6.61 -17.00 -2.19
C ASP A 5 -6.97 -15.62 -1.64
N MET A 6 -6.81 -15.41 -0.34
CA MET A 6 -7.08 -14.11 0.28
C MET A 6 -6.13 -13.05 -0.25
N ILE A 7 -4.85 -13.37 -0.41
CA ILE A 7 -3.87 -12.44 -0.94
C ILE A 7 -4.24 -12.03 -2.37
N GLU A 8 -4.62 -12.99 -3.21
CA GLU A 8 -5.03 -12.69 -4.58
C GLU A 8 -6.27 -11.79 -4.64
N ILE A 9 -7.27 -12.08 -3.82
CA ILE A 9 -8.50 -11.29 -3.77
C ILE A 9 -8.20 -9.86 -3.33
N TYR A 10 -7.45 -9.69 -2.25
CA TYR A 10 -7.14 -8.35 -1.76
C TYR A 10 -6.20 -7.60 -2.68
N THR A 11 -5.31 -8.29 -3.38
CA THR A 11 -4.47 -7.66 -4.39
C THR A 11 -5.33 -6.98 -5.45
N GLN A 12 -6.35 -7.66 -5.95
CA GLN A 12 -7.25 -7.09 -6.95
C GLN A 12 -8.05 -5.91 -6.37
N ILE A 13 -8.57 -6.07 -5.17
CA ILE A 13 -9.34 -5.00 -4.51
C ILE A 13 -8.48 -3.74 -4.33
N VAL A 14 -7.27 -3.90 -3.81
CA VAL A 14 -6.37 -2.77 -3.58
C VAL A 14 -6.01 -2.10 -4.90
N LYS A 15 -5.67 -2.89 -5.92
CA LYS A 15 -5.32 -2.33 -7.23
C LYS A 15 -6.47 -1.52 -7.84
N GLU A 16 -7.70 -2.01 -7.70
CA GLU A 16 -8.86 -1.26 -8.17
C GLU A 16 -9.06 0.03 -7.38
N ASN A 17 -8.93 -0.04 -6.06
CA ASN A 17 -9.13 1.13 -5.20
C ASN A 17 -8.15 2.26 -5.49
N ILE A 18 -6.92 1.94 -5.86
CA ILE A 18 -5.88 2.94 -6.12
C ILE A 18 -5.72 3.29 -7.60
N ASP A 19 -6.54 2.72 -8.46
CA ASP A 19 -6.43 2.90 -9.92
C ASP A 19 -5.04 2.49 -10.43
N TYR A 20 -4.61 1.31 -10.06
CA TYR A 20 -3.25 0.80 -10.30
C TYR A 20 -2.82 0.93 -11.76
N GLU A 21 -3.66 0.54 -12.72
CA GLU A 21 -3.29 0.57 -14.13
C GLU A 21 -3.06 2.01 -14.61
N ILE A 22 -3.88 2.95 -14.12
CA ILE A 22 -3.72 4.37 -14.46
C ILE A 22 -2.43 4.91 -13.87
N LEU A 23 -2.15 4.59 -12.60
CA LEU A 23 -0.91 5.01 -11.95
C LEU A 23 0.31 4.45 -12.66
N LYS A 24 0.26 3.17 -13.04
CA LYS A 24 1.38 2.51 -13.71
C LYS A 24 1.65 3.13 -15.09
N ALA A 25 0.59 3.44 -15.84
CA ALA A 25 0.71 4.04 -17.16
C ALA A 25 1.19 5.49 -17.11
N ASP A 26 0.80 6.23 -16.06
CA ASP A 26 1.06 7.66 -15.92
C ASP A 26 2.37 7.95 -15.19
N MET A 27 3.08 6.93 -14.77
CA MET A 27 4.19 7.11 -13.85
C MET A 27 5.43 7.72 -14.43
N LYS A 28 5.85 8.78 -13.78
CA LYS A 28 7.21 9.30 -13.82
C LYS A 28 8.08 8.56 -12.82
N TYR A 29 7.48 7.73 -11.99
CA TYR A 29 8.14 6.97 -10.92
C TYR A 29 8.51 5.60 -11.42
N GLN A 30 9.42 4.97 -10.71
CA GLN A 30 9.69 3.56 -10.96
C GLN A 30 8.47 2.77 -10.48
N TYR A 31 7.81 2.06 -11.40
CA TYR A 31 6.62 1.27 -11.06
C TYR A 31 6.93 0.19 -10.02
N GLU A 32 8.21 -0.11 -9.81
CA GLU A 32 8.65 -1.04 -8.77
C GLU A 32 8.25 -0.56 -7.37
N LEU A 33 8.33 0.75 -7.11
CA LEU A 33 7.87 1.32 -5.84
C LEU A 33 6.37 1.17 -5.68
N LEU A 34 5.62 1.34 -6.77
CA LEU A 34 4.18 1.14 -6.74
C LEU A 34 3.83 -0.31 -6.40
N ASP A 35 4.53 -1.27 -7.01
CA ASP A 35 4.31 -2.69 -6.76
C ASP A 35 4.65 -3.04 -5.31
N GLU A 36 5.75 -2.53 -4.77
CA GLU A 36 6.13 -2.74 -3.38
C GLU A 36 5.08 -2.19 -2.43
N LEU A 37 4.56 -1.00 -2.72
CA LEU A 37 3.54 -0.39 -1.88
C LEU A 37 2.25 -1.20 -1.89
N VAL A 38 1.85 -1.71 -3.06
CA VAL A 38 0.69 -2.60 -3.16
C VAL A 38 0.91 -3.85 -2.30
N GLU A 39 2.08 -4.47 -2.37
CA GLU A 39 2.40 -5.65 -1.58
C GLU A 39 2.30 -5.37 -0.08
N ILE A 40 2.80 -4.22 0.38
CA ILE A 40 2.73 -3.83 1.78
C ILE A 40 1.27 -3.68 2.22
N ILE A 41 0.47 -2.98 1.42
CA ILE A 41 -0.94 -2.77 1.72
C ILE A 41 -1.68 -4.11 1.78
N VAL A 42 -1.45 -4.97 0.81
CA VAL A 42 -2.10 -6.29 0.75
C VAL A 42 -1.69 -7.15 1.96
N ASP A 43 -0.41 -7.12 2.34
CA ASP A 43 0.04 -7.85 3.52
C ASP A 43 -0.71 -7.41 4.77
N VAL A 44 -0.92 -6.11 4.93
CA VAL A 44 -1.64 -5.58 6.08
C VAL A 44 -3.10 -6.03 6.09
N VAL A 45 -3.79 -5.96 4.94
CA VAL A 45 -5.22 -6.23 4.90
C VAL A 45 -5.58 -7.72 4.75
N ALA A 46 -4.72 -8.51 4.13
CA ALA A 46 -5.02 -9.92 3.85
C ALA A 46 -4.65 -10.86 4.99
N VAL A 47 -3.63 -10.51 5.77
CA VAL A 47 -3.17 -11.37 6.88
C VAL A 47 -3.90 -11.00 8.15
N GLN A 48 -4.82 -11.87 8.57
CA GLN A 48 -5.62 -11.63 9.77
C GLN A 48 -4.78 -11.70 11.03
N ARG A 49 -4.94 -10.71 11.90
CA ARG A 49 -4.30 -10.66 13.21
C ARG A 49 -5.20 -9.89 14.17
N LYS A 50 -4.95 -10.03 15.46
CA LYS A 50 -5.78 -9.32 16.44
C LYS A 50 -5.47 -7.84 16.46
N ARG A 51 -4.20 -7.48 16.40
CA ARG A 51 -3.73 -6.09 16.45
C ARG A 51 -2.59 -5.87 15.50
N ILE A 52 -2.42 -4.63 15.07
CA ILE A 52 -1.32 -4.19 14.21
C ILE A 52 -0.62 -3.04 14.92
N ARG A 53 0.72 -3.12 14.96
CA ARG A 53 1.54 -2.08 15.58
C ARG A 53 2.01 -1.09 14.52
N ILE A 54 1.71 0.17 14.76
CA ILE A 54 2.11 1.26 13.86
C ILE A 54 2.64 2.40 14.72
N GLY A 55 3.89 2.80 14.48
CA GLY A 55 4.50 3.92 15.19
C GLY A 55 4.54 3.77 16.71
N GLY A 56 4.72 2.54 17.20
CA GLY A 56 4.79 2.26 18.63
C GLY A 56 3.45 2.10 19.31
N ALA A 57 2.33 2.32 18.62
CA ALA A 57 0.98 2.10 19.14
C ALA A 57 0.36 0.88 18.50
N GLU A 58 -0.52 0.22 19.23
CA GLU A 58 -1.26 -0.94 18.72
C GLU A 58 -2.69 -0.56 18.39
N TYR A 59 -3.17 -1.04 17.25
CA TYR A 59 -4.52 -0.77 16.76
C TYR A 59 -5.24 -2.06 16.43
N PRO A 60 -6.56 -2.12 16.62
CA PRO A 60 -7.32 -3.29 16.19
C PRO A 60 -7.18 -3.53 14.69
N TYR A 61 -7.04 -4.78 14.30
CA TYR A 61 -6.86 -5.15 12.90
C TYR A 61 -7.97 -4.59 12.00
N GLY A 62 -9.23 -4.70 12.42
CA GLY A 62 -10.35 -4.22 11.61
C GLY A 62 -10.31 -2.73 11.33
N LEU A 63 -9.85 -1.93 12.29
CA LEU A 63 -9.70 -0.49 12.11
C LEU A 63 -8.63 -0.17 11.06
N VAL A 64 -7.48 -0.80 11.17
CA VAL A 64 -6.38 -0.59 10.23
C VAL A 64 -6.76 -1.05 8.84
N LYS A 65 -7.34 -2.25 8.73
CA LYS A 65 -7.81 -2.79 7.47
C LYS A 65 -8.79 -1.85 6.78
N GLY A 66 -9.77 -1.34 7.54
CA GLY A 66 -10.77 -0.42 6.99
C GLY A 66 -10.14 0.84 6.43
N LYS A 67 -9.16 1.38 7.12
CA LYS A 67 -8.46 2.59 6.66
C LYS A 67 -7.62 2.31 5.42
N PHE A 68 -6.91 1.20 5.37
CA PHE A 68 -6.07 0.84 4.23
C PHE A 68 -6.91 0.57 2.98
N LEU A 69 -8.10 -0.01 3.13
CA LEU A 69 -8.99 -0.25 2.00
C LEU A 69 -9.64 1.01 1.45
N LYS A 70 -9.54 2.13 2.16
CA LYS A 70 -10.03 3.43 1.69
C LYS A 70 -8.97 4.26 0.96
N LEU A 71 -7.74 3.77 0.89
CA LEU A 71 -6.70 4.47 0.15
C LEU A 71 -7.06 4.52 -1.33
N ASP A 72 -6.82 5.67 -1.94
CA ASP A 72 -7.10 5.90 -3.35
C ASP A 72 -5.85 6.36 -4.09
N SER A 73 -5.99 6.66 -5.39
CA SER A 73 -4.87 7.07 -6.22
C SER A 73 -4.17 8.33 -5.70
N GLY A 74 -4.95 9.28 -5.16
CA GLY A 74 -4.38 10.51 -4.61
C GLY A 74 -3.44 10.25 -3.44
N HIS A 75 -3.87 9.39 -2.53
CA HIS A 75 -3.03 9.00 -1.39
C HIS A 75 -1.74 8.31 -1.85
N ILE A 76 -1.87 7.42 -2.83
CA ILE A 76 -0.71 6.66 -3.33
C ILE A 76 0.27 7.60 -4.04
N ARG A 77 -0.22 8.55 -4.85
CA ARG A 77 0.65 9.54 -5.49
C ARG A 77 1.42 10.36 -4.45
N TYR A 78 0.75 10.76 -3.39
CA TYR A 78 1.39 11.52 -2.31
C TYR A 78 2.51 10.71 -1.66
N VAL A 79 2.24 9.44 -1.35
CA VAL A 79 3.23 8.56 -0.71
C VAL A 79 4.42 8.34 -1.65
N LEU A 80 4.17 8.07 -2.93
CA LEU A 80 5.24 7.87 -3.90
C LEU A 80 6.10 9.11 -4.08
N ASP A 81 5.49 10.30 -4.14
CA ASP A 81 6.23 11.55 -4.19
C ASP A 81 7.12 11.73 -2.97
N SER A 82 6.59 11.43 -1.80
CA SER A 82 7.33 11.55 -0.55
C SER A 82 8.51 10.60 -0.50
N MET A 83 8.32 9.36 -0.95
CA MET A 83 9.38 8.37 -1.00
C MET A 83 10.49 8.77 -1.97
N GLU A 84 10.12 9.28 -3.14
CA GLU A 84 11.07 9.76 -4.14
C GLU A 84 11.91 10.92 -3.61
N LYS A 85 11.27 11.89 -2.98
CA LYS A 85 11.97 13.05 -2.39
C LYS A 85 12.92 12.61 -1.29
N THR A 86 12.49 11.69 -0.44
CA THR A 86 13.33 11.19 0.64
C THR A 86 14.56 10.47 0.10
N THR A 87 14.38 9.63 -0.91
CA THR A 87 15.49 8.91 -1.53
C THR A 87 16.48 9.87 -2.18
N THR A 88 15.97 10.87 -2.92
CA THR A 88 16.81 11.88 -3.55
C THR A 88 17.59 12.67 -2.50
N HIS A 89 16.94 13.04 -1.41
CA HIS A 89 17.59 13.78 -0.33
C HIS A 89 18.72 12.98 0.30
N ILE A 90 18.50 11.69 0.52
CA ILE A 90 19.51 10.81 1.09
C ILE A 90 20.72 10.67 0.16
N VAL A 91 20.46 10.53 -1.13
CA VAL A 91 21.52 10.37 -2.13
C VAL A 91 22.38 11.62 -2.24
N ASN A 92 21.81 12.78 -1.99
CA ASN A 92 22.51 14.05 -2.11
C ASN A 92 23.35 14.42 -0.88
N ILE A 93 23.31 13.61 0.13
CA ILE A 93 24.15 13.77 1.32
C ILE A 93 25.48 13.06 1.11
#